data_fea7ffa01013b5410a8f26af10da7ce7
#
_entry.id   fea7ffa01013b5410a8f26af10da7ce7
#
_cell.length_a   1.000
_cell.length_b   1.000
_cell.length_c   1.000
_cell.angle_alpha   90.00
_cell.angle_beta   90.00
_cell.angle_gamma   90.00
#
_symmetry.space_group_name_H-M   'P 1'
#
loop_
_entity.id
_entity.type
_entity.pdbx_description
1 polymer ?
#
loop_
_entity_poly.entity_id
_entity_poly.type
_entity_poly.pdbx_seq_one_letter_code
_entity_poly.pdbx_strand_id
1 'polypeptide(L)'
;MPYMMAGFPDRESSSAVAAAYAESADLVELGVPFSDPLADGPTIHAAATAALEAGATLDTAFELCEEIAERVPVVFMVYANMVLAHGGAEEFARRVLAAGAAGAIVPDLPLEEAEPVRAAFDDAGLALVPLVAPTTPPERRARICAAARGFVYVVSTVGTTGEREELPPQLAELVAATKEDSEVPVAVGFGIGTPAQAAQVGEVADGVIVGSRLVRAAGEAGGAESAAEAVGSFLRETRVALGG
;
A
#
# COMPACT_ATOMS: atom_id res chain seq x y z
N MET A 1 -6.00 -4.98 -4.04
CA MET A 1 -5.13 -3.81 -3.86
C MET A 1 -3.68 -4.26 -3.99
N PRO A 2 -3.03 -4.15 -5.16
CA PRO A 2 -1.61 -4.45 -5.34
C PRO A 2 -0.73 -3.29 -4.84
N TYR A 3 0.41 -3.65 -4.27
CA TYR A 3 1.49 -2.73 -3.96
C TYR A 3 2.59 -2.82 -5.02
N MET A 4 3.21 -1.69 -5.35
CA MET A 4 4.43 -1.61 -6.13
C MET A 4 5.40 -0.58 -5.56
N MET A 5 6.70 -0.73 -5.87
CA MET A 5 7.72 0.26 -5.56
C MET A 5 7.97 1.12 -6.80
N ALA A 6 7.83 2.43 -6.67
CA ALA A 6 8.06 3.36 -7.79
C ALA A 6 9.51 3.26 -8.30
N GLY A 7 9.64 3.10 -9.62
CA GLY A 7 10.94 2.97 -10.28
C GLY A 7 11.60 1.61 -10.19
N PHE A 8 10.93 0.59 -9.62
CA PHE A 8 11.48 -0.76 -9.51
C PHE A 8 10.84 -1.72 -10.52
N PRO A 9 11.62 -2.66 -11.13
CA PRO A 9 13.08 -2.77 -11.08
C PRO A 9 13.82 -1.68 -11.86
N ASP A 10 13.17 -1.04 -12.77
CA ASP A 10 13.58 0.12 -13.56
C ASP A 10 12.35 0.96 -13.97
N ARG A 11 12.54 2.14 -14.54
CA ARG A 11 11.44 3.06 -14.88
C ARG A 11 10.46 2.45 -15.90
N GLU A 12 10.95 1.80 -16.94
CA GLU A 12 10.12 1.22 -18.01
C GLU A 12 9.27 0.08 -17.47
N SER A 13 9.89 -0.83 -16.73
CA SER A 13 9.18 -1.95 -16.07
C SER A 13 8.17 -1.46 -15.04
N SER A 14 8.51 -0.41 -14.28
CA SER A 14 7.61 0.22 -13.31
C SER A 14 6.36 0.79 -13.97
N SER A 15 6.48 1.51 -15.10
CA SER A 15 5.33 2.02 -15.85
C SER A 15 4.47 0.88 -16.43
N ALA A 16 5.10 -0.17 -16.94
CA ALA A 16 4.36 -1.34 -17.46
C ALA A 16 3.58 -2.09 -16.37
N VAL A 17 4.18 -2.26 -15.19
CA VAL A 17 3.53 -2.84 -14.00
C VAL A 17 2.36 -1.97 -13.54
N ALA A 18 2.55 -0.65 -13.46
CA ALA A 18 1.50 0.29 -13.09
C ALA A 18 0.30 0.22 -14.06
N ALA A 19 0.56 0.14 -15.35
CA ALA A 19 -0.48 -0.02 -16.38
C ALA A 19 -1.26 -1.33 -16.19
N ALA A 20 -0.56 -2.46 -15.93
CA ALA A 20 -1.21 -3.75 -15.66
C ALA A 20 -2.06 -3.73 -14.38
N TYR A 21 -1.62 -3.00 -13.34
CA TYR A 21 -2.41 -2.82 -12.12
C TYR A 21 -3.68 -2.01 -12.38
N ALA A 22 -3.59 -0.94 -13.16
CA ALA A 22 -4.74 -0.11 -13.51
C ALA A 22 -5.85 -0.85 -14.29
N GLU A 23 -5.54 -2.00 -14.91
CA GLU A 23 -6.51 -2.85 -15.60
C GLU A 23 -7.26 -3.81 -14.67
N SER A 24 -6.66 -4.17 -13.53
CA SER A 24 -7.16 -5.30 -12.73
C SER A 24 -7.36 -4.99 -11.25
N ALA A 25 -6.88 -3.85 -10.75
CA ALA A 25 -6.97 -3.47 -9.34
C ALA A 25 -8.15 -2.52 -9.09
N ASP A 26 -8.66 -2.55 -7.85
CA ASP A 26 -9.65 -1.58 -7.37
C ASP A 26 -8.98 -0.35 -6.71
N LEU A 27 -7.73 -0.49 -6.30
CA LEU A 27 -6.86 0.56 -5.76
C LEU A 27 -5.40 0.10 -5.88
N VAL A 28 -4.49 1.00 -6.18
CA VAL A 28 -3.04 0.74 -6.21
C VAL A 28 -2.36 1.42 -5.04
N GLU A 29 -1.52 0.67 -4.32
CA GLU A 29 -0.62 1.20 -3.30
C GLU A 29 0.76 1.43 -3.92
N LEU A 30 1.17 2.70 -4.01
CA LEU A 30 2.41 3.12 -4.66
C LEU A 30 3.47 3.48 -3.63
N GLY A 31 4.44 2.61 -3.43
CA GLY A 31 5.57 2.82 -2.53
C GLY A 31 6.55 3.85 -3.09
N VAL A 32 6.89 4.82 -2.26
CA VAL A 32 7.95 5.79 -2.56
C VAL A 32 9.28 5.23 -2.03
N PRO A 33 10.31 5.05 -2.87
CA PRO A 33 11.57 4.49 -2.42
C PRO A 33 12.24 5.39 -1.38
N PHE A 34 12.69 4.79 -0.27
CA PHE A 34 13.32 5.48 0.84
C PHE A 34 14.56 4.71 1.33
N SER A 35 15.61 5.41 1.74
CA SER A 35 16.89 4.80 2.15
C SER A 35 16.84 4.09 3.50
N ASP A 36 15.94 4.51 4.39
CA ASP A 36 15.88 4.06 5.79
C ASP A 36 14.48 3.54 6.19
N PRO A 37 13.93 2.54 5.50
CA PRO A 37 12.55 2.09 5.68
C PRO A 37 12.41 1.23 6.95
N LEU A 38 11.84 1.81 8.00
CA LEU A 38 11.67 1.14 9.31
C LEU A 38 10.55 0.09 9.33
N ALA A 39 9.56 0.23 8.44
CA ALA A 39 8.36 -0.60 8.41
C ALA A 39 8.40 -1.68 7.31
N ASP A 40 9.36 -1.64 6.40
CA ASP A 40 9.41 -2.53 5.24
C ASP A 40 10.08 -3.86 5.55
N GLY A 41 9.49 -4.93 5.00
CA GLY A 41 10.12 -6.24 4.98
C GLY A 41 11.28 -6.32 3.96
N PRO A 42 12.11 -7.40 4.03
CA PRO A 42 13.34 -7.52 3.22
C PRO A 42 13.11 -7.35 1.71
N THR A 43 12.00 -7.87 1.18
CA THR A 43 11.68 -7.78 -0.26
C THR A 43 11.41 -6.33 -0.68
N ILE A 44 10.61 -5.59 0.11
CA ILE A 44 10.27 -4.21 -0.19
C ILE A 44 11.49 -3.32 0.00
N HIS A 45 12.27 -3.54 1.07
CA HIS A 45 13.52 -2.82 1.30
C HIS A 45 14.52 -3.01 0.14
N ALA A 46 14.71 -4.26 -0.32
CA ALA A 46 15.59 -4.53 -1.47
C ALA A 46 15.11 -3.83 -2.74
N ALA A 47 13.79 -3.80 -2.99
CA ALA A 47 13.22 -3.09 -4.12
C ALA A 47 13.41 -1.57 -4.01
N ALA A 48 13.22 -0.98 -2.82
CA ALA A 48 13.49 0.44 -2.58
C ALA A 48 14.95 0.79 -2.84
N THR A 49 15.89 -0.02 -2.33
CA THR A 49 17.32 0.16 -2.56
C THR A 49 17.67 0.12 -4.05
N ALA A 50 17.18 -0.90 -4.77
CA ALA A 50 17.41 -1.03 -6.21
C ALA A 50 16.81 0.15 -7.00
N ALA A 51 15.60 0.61 -6.66
CA ALA A 51 14.97 1.77 -7.27
C ALA A 51 15.81 3.05 -7.06
N LEU A 52 16.30 3.28 -5.84
CA LEU A 52 17.18 4.43 -5.54
C LEU A 52 18.50 4.36 -6.29
N GLU A 53 19.13 3.20 -6.38
CA GLU A 53 20.36 2.97 -7.16
C GLU A 53 20.13 3.20 -8.67
N ALA A 54 18.92 2.90 -9.18
CA ALA A 54 18.51 3.20 -10.54
C ALA A 54 18.12 4.67 -10.76
N GLY A 55 18.18 5.52 -9.72
CA GLY A 55 17.93 6.95 -9.80
C GLY A 55 16.48 7.36 -9.57
N ALA A 56 15.64 6.46 -9.03
CA ALA A 56 14.27 6.83 -8.65
C ALA A 56 14.25 7.86 -7.52
N THR A 57 13.31 8.79 -7.60
CA THR A 57 13.11 9.87 -6.65
C THR A 57 11.65 9.96 -6.24
N LEU A 58 11.32 10.88 -5.33
CA LEU A 58 9.93 11.21 -5.01
C LEU A 58 9.15 11.68 -6.26
N ASP A 59 9.80 12.44 -7.16
CA ASP A 59 9.18 12.90 -8.40
C ASP A 59 8.84 11.72 -9.33
N THR A 60 9.69 10.69 -9.37
CA THR A 60 9.39 9.43 -10.10
C THR A 60 8.07 8.81 -9.63
N ALA A 61 7.79 8.82 -8.33
CA ALA A 61 6.54 8.29 -7.80
C ALA A 61 5.33 9.16 -8.16
N PHE A 62 5.46 10.49 -8.16
CA PHE A 62 4.39 11.39 -8.60
C PHE A 62 4.08 11.21 -10.09
N GLU A 63 5.09 11.19 -10.95
CA GLU A 63 4.95 10.97 -12.39
C GLU A 63 4.25 9.62 -12.68
N LEU A 64 4.64 8.56 -11.97
CA LEU A 64 4.03 7.24 -12.13
C LEU A 64 2.57 7.22 -11.66
N CYS A 65 2.24 7.97 -10.59
CA CYS A 65 0.87 8.14 -10.15
C CYS A 65 0.02 8.82 -11.25
N GLU A 66 0.51 9.90 -11.85
CA GLU A 66 -0.17 10.61 -12.94
C GLU A 66 -0.48 9.70 -14.14
N GLU A 67 0.37 8.72 -14.44
CA GLU A 67 0.16 7.76 -15.54
C GLU A 67 -1.09 6.88 -15.35
N ILE A 68 -1.51 6.62 -14.10
CA ILE A 68 -2.56 5.64 -13.80
C ILE A 68 -3.75 6.19 -13.01
N ALA A 69 -3.63 7.35 -12.36
CA ALA A 69 -4.63 7.88 -11.43
C ALA A 69 -6.01 8.13 -12.05
N GLU A 70 -6.09 8.38 -13.37
CA GLU A 70 -7.37 8.52 -14.07
C GLU A 70 -8.13 7.18 -14.26
N ARG A 71 -7.43 6.05 -14.13
CA ARG A 71 -7.97 4.70 -14.37
C ARG A 71 -8.25 3.91 -13.11
N VAL A 72 -7.47 4.18 -12.05
CA VAL A 72 -7.55 3.47 -10.77
C VAL A 72 -7.15 4.40 -9.64
N PRO A 73 -7.85 4.41 -8.48
CA PRO A 73 -7.41 5.14 -7.32
C PRO A 73 -5.99 4.72 -6.88
N VAL A 74 -5.16 5.70 -6.54
CA VAL A 74 -3.79 5.48 -6.05
C VAL A 74 -3.65 6.04 -4.65
N VAL A 75 -3.04 5.29 -3.74
CA VAL A 75 -2.56 5.79 -2.44
C VAL A 75 -1.06 5.62 -2.35
N PHE A 76 -0.36 6.67 -1.91
CA PHE A 76 1.07 6.57 -1.67
C PHE A 76 1.37 5.82 -0.38
N MET A 77 2.39 4.95 -0.38
CA MET A 77 3.06 4.47 0.83
C MET A 77 4.36 5.24 0.97
N VAL A 78 4.47 6.13 1.97
CA VAL A 78 5.54 7.11 2.09
C VAL A 78 5.93 7.33 3.55
N TYR A 79 7.20 7.52 3.85
CA TYR A 79 7.68 7.78 5.21
C TYR A 79 7.51 9.24 5.63
N ALA A 80 7.27 9.49 6.92
CA ALA A 80 6.96 10.80 7.48
C ALA A 80 8.04 11.87 7.18
N ASN A 81 9.31 11.46 7.14
CA ASN A 81 10.41 12.35 6.77
C ASN A 81 10.20 12.99 5.38
N MET A 82 9.71 12.23 4.40
CA MET A 82 9.45 12.74 3.06
C MET A 82 8.21 13.64 3.00
N VAL A 83 7.19 13.35 3.83
CA VAL A 83 5.98 14.19 3.96
C VAL A 83 6.30 15.54 4.58
N LEU A 84 7.18 15.56 5.59
CA LEU A 84 7.50 16.76 6.36
C LEU A 84 8.66 17.58 5.76
N ALA A 85 9.44 16.98 4.85
CA ALA A 85 10.49 17.68 4.14
C ALA A 85 9.92 18.61 3.05
N HIS A 86 10.74 19.52 2.53
CA HIS A 86 10.48 20.30 1.32
C HIS A 86 9.14 21.06 1.28
N GLY A 87 8.79 21.72 2.38
CA GLY A 87 7.58 22.56 2.45
C GLY A 87 6.50 22.04 3.41
N GLY A 88 6.72 20.87 4.03
CA GLY A 88 5.82 20.33 5.05
C GLY A 88 4.61 19.60 4.48
N ALA A 89 3.68 19.27 5.39
CA ALA A 89 2.52 18.43 5.07
C ALA A 89 1.59 19.08 4.03
N GLU A 90 1.38 20.39 4.07
CA GLU A 90 0.51 21.11 3.13
C GLU A 90 1.06 21.03 1.70
N GLU A 91 2.36 21.25 1.52
CA GLU A 91 2.97 21.15 0.19
C GLU A 91 2.96 19.72 -0.32
N PHE A 92 3.21 18.74 0.56
CA PHE A 92 3.12 17.34 0.18
C PHE A 92 1.69 16.95 -0.23
N ALA A 93 0.67 17.32 0.55
CA ALA A 93 -0.74 17.07 0.23
C ALA A 93 -1.14 17.74 -1.10
N ARG A 94 -0.67 18.96 -1.37
CA ARG A 94 -0.89 19.65 -2.64
C ARG A 94 -0.30 18.86 -3.82
N ARG A 95 0.90 18.28 -3.67
CA ARG A 95 1.53 17.46 -4.71
C ARG A 95 0.79 16.13 -4.91
N VAL A 96 0.37 15.48 -3.83
CA VAL A 96 -0.45 14.25 -3.88
C VAL A 96 -1.74 14.48 -4.66
N LEU A 97 -2.44 15.59 -4.36
CA LEU A 97 -3.65 15.99 -5.08
C LEU A 97 -3.37 16.29 -6.56
N ALA A 98 -2.29 17.02 -6.86
CA ALA A 98 -1.92 17.36 -8.22
C ALA A 98 -1.60 16.13 -9.08
N ALA A 99 -0.99 15.10 -8.50
CA ALA A 99 -0.73 13.82 -9.15
C ALA A 99 -1.99 12.94 -9.31
N GLY A 100 -3.15 13.36 -8.82
CA GLY A 100 -4.41 12.65 -8.92
C GLY A 100 -4.57 11.51 -7.92
N ALA A 101 -3.70 11.38 -6.91
CA ALA A 101 -3.82 10.35 -5.90
C ALA A 101 -5.01 10.61 -4.94
N ALA A 102 -5.53 9.54 -4.35
CA ALA A 102 -6.63 9.58 -3.40
C ALA A 102 -6.16 9.82 -1.95
N GLY A 103 -4.88 9.65 -1.66
CA GLY A 103 -4.34 9.81 -0.32
C GLY A 103 -2.96 9.19 -0.10
N ALA A 104 -2.61 8.99 1.16
CA ALA A 104 -1.36 8.31 1.53
C ALA A 104 -1.50 7.46 2.80
N ILE A 105 -0.59 6.51 2.93
CA ILE A 105 -0.29 5.71 4.11
C ILE A 105 1.10 6.14 4.59
N VAL A 106 1.23 6.52 5.87
CA VAL A 106 2.51 6.96 6.45
C VAL A 106 2.80 6.04 7.65
N PRO A 107 3.57 4.95 7.44
CA PRO A 107 3.67 3.85 8.40
C PRO A 107 4.41 4.20 9.69
N ASP A 108 5.27 5.21 9.66
CA ASP A 108 6.05 5.70 10.80
C ASP A 108 5.45 6.96 11.46
N LEU A 109 4.20 7.31 11.12
CA LEU A 109 3.49 8.45 11.70
C LEU A 109 2.50 7.96 12.78
N PRO A 110 2.80 8.09 14.08
CA PRO A 110 1.88 7.68 15.13
C PRO A 110 0.68 8.62 15.22
N LEU A 111 -0.45 8.10 15.72
CA LEU A 111 -1.70 8.86 15.84
C LEU A 111 -1.52 10.20 16.58
N GLU A 112 -0.66 10.24 17.57
CA GLU A 112 -0.38 11.41 18.42
C GLU A 112 0.34 12.55 17.67
N GLU A 113 1.09 12.21 16.63
CA GLU A 113 1.86 13.15 15.80
C GLU A 113 1.15 13.43 14.45
N ALA A 114 0.07 12.71 14.15
CA ALA A 114 -0.56 12.75 12.84
C ALA A 114 -1.41 14.01 12.58
N GLU A 115 -1.76 14.77 13.62
CA GLU A 115 -2.71 15.89 13.50
C GLU A 115 -2.34 16.92 12.41
N PRO A 116 -1.10 17.44 12.30
CA PRO A 116 -0.77 18.40 11.26
C PRO A 116 -0.87 17.82 9.85
N VAL A 117 -0.43 16.55 9.67
CA VAL A 117 -0.50 15.86 8.37
C VAL A 117 -1.95 15.56 8.01
N ARG A 118 -2.75 15.09 8.98
CA ARG A 118 -4.17 14.79 8.78
C ARG A 118 -4.95 16.05 8.39
N ALA A 119 -4.72 17.18 9.07
CA ALA A 119 -5.38 18.44 8.73
C ALA A 119 -5.06 18.88 7.29
N ALA A 120 -3.80 18.81 6.87
CA ALA A 120 -3.40 19.13 5.51
C ALA A 120 -4.05 18.21 4.45
N PHE A 121 -4.18 16.92 4.75
CA PHE A 121 -4.84 15.94 3.87
C PHE A 121 -6.37 16.17 3.84
N ASP A 122 -7.02 16.38 4.99
CA ASP A 122 -8.44 16.68 5.09
C ASP A 122 -8.79 17.97 4.30
N ASP A 123 -7.98 19.02 4.43
CA ASP A 123 -8.15 20.30 3.70
C ASP A 123 -8.00 20.11 2.18
N ALA A 124 -7.16 19.18 1.75
CA ALA A 124 -6.98 18.82 0.34
C ALA A 124 -8.03 17.80 -0.17
N GLY A 125 -8.90 17.29 0.69
CA GLY A 125 -9.86 16.23 0.33
C GLY A 125 -9.23 14.86 0.12
N LEU A 126 -8.05 14.62 0.69
CA LEU A 126 -7.28 13.39 0.58
C LEU A 126 -7.45 12.49 1.82
N ALA A 127 -7.27 11.19 1.65
CA ALA A 127 -7.28 10.24 2.74
C ALA A 127 -5.87 10.08 3.35
N LEU A 128 -5.73 10.28 4.66
CA LEU A 128 -4.61 9.75 5.43
C LEU A 128 -5.04 8.41 6.04
N VAL A 129 -4.58 7.33 5.43
CA VAL A 129 -4.98 5.95 5.78
C VAL A 129 -4.20 5.48 7.01
N PRO A 130 -4.87 5.17 8.13
CA PRO A 130 -4.19 4.72 9.32
C PRO A 130 -3.92 3.22 9.33
N LEU A 131 -2.93 2.82 10.15
CA LEU A 131 -2.57 1.42 10.35
C LEU A 131 -3.01 0.90 11.73
N VAL A 132 -3.50 -0.34 11.74
CA VAL A 132 -3.78 -1.13 12.93
C VAL A 132 -2.94 -2.39 12.90
N ALA A 133 -2.27 -2.69 14.00
CA ALA A 133 -1.40 -3.86 14.16
C ALA A 133 -1.93 -4.79 15.28
N PRO A 134 -1.56 -6.08 15.32
CA PRO A 134 -1.92 -6.98 16.41
C PRO A 134 -1.51 -6.51 17.80
N THR A 135 -0.50 -5.64 17.86
CA THR A 135 -0.04 -5.01 19.12
C THR A 135 -0.82 -3.76 19.50
N THR A 136 -1.77 -3.31 18.67
CA THR A 136 -2.58 -2.12 18.95
C THR A 136 -3.64 -2.44 20.02
N PRO A 137 -3.61 -1.78 21.20
CA PRO A 137 -4.62 -1.99 22.23
C PRO A 137 -6.01 -1.56 21.78
N PRO A 138 -7.11 -2.16 22.30
CA PRO A 138 -8.48 -1.85 21.86
C PRO A 138 -8.85 -0.37 21.90
N GLU A 139 -8.53 0.33 22.99
CA GLU A 139 -8.81 1.77 23.11
C GLU A 139 -8.06 2.61 22.08
N ARG A 140 -6.82 2.22 21.73
CA ARG A 140 -6.05 2.87 20.69
C ARG A 140 -6.63 2.57 19.31
N ARG A 141 -7.04 1.32 19.06
CA ARG A 141 -7.70 0.90 17.81
C ARG A 141 -8.96 1.72 17.55
N ALA A 142 -9.84 1.85 18.54
CA ALA A 142 -11.04 2.67 18.43
C ALA A 142 -10.72 4.15 18.06
N ARG A 143 -9.70 4.75 18.67
CA ARG A 143 -9.25 6.12 18.33
C ARG A 143 -8.68 6.21 16.91
N ILE A 144 -7.92 5.22 16.47
CA ILE A 144 -7.38 5.14 15.10
C ILE A 144 -8.54 5.04 14.10
N CYS A 145 -9.50 4.15 14.33
CA CYS A 145 -10.66 3.94 13.47
C CYS A 145 -11.54 5.20 13.38
N ALA A 146 -11.78 5.89 14.50
CA ALA A 146 -12.54 7.13 14.52
C ALA A 146 -11.92 8.28 13.71
N ALA A 147 -10.59 8.27 13.55
CA ALA A 147 -9.86 9.25 12.74
C ALA A 147 -9.65 8.82 11.28
N ALA A 148 -10.06 7.60 10.91
CA ALA A 148 -9.76 7.01 9.61
C ALA A 148 -10.49 7.71 8.45
N ARG A 149 -9.80 7.78 7.31
CA ARG A 149 -10.35 8.17 6.00
C ARG A 149 -9.93 7.14 4.96
N GLY A 150 -10.80 6.93 3.97
CA GLY A 150 -10.57 5.95 2.92
C GLY A 150 -10.79 4.53 3.40
N PHE A 151 -9.82 3.97 4.13
CA PHE A 151 -9.90 2.63 4.75
C PHE A 151 -8.98 2.53 5.97
N VAL A 152 -9.13 1.48 6.77
CA VAL A 152 -8.15 1.12 7.81
C VAL A 152 -7.28 -0.02 7.30
N TYR A 153 -5.97 0.16 7.36
CA TYR A 153 -5.01 -0.86 6.97
C TYR A 153 -4.62 -1.74 8.17
N VAL A 154 -5.08 -2.97 8.20
CA VAL A 154 -4.65 -3.95 9.20
C VAL A 154 -3.38 -4.64 8.70
N VAL A 155 -2.30 -4.44 9.43
CA VAL A 155 -1.01 -5.08 9.14
C VAL A 155 -0.81 -6.33 10.00
N SER A 156 -0.21 -7.36 9.42
CA SER A 156 0.24 -8.53 10.16
C SER A 156 1.66 -8.29 10.66
N THR A 157 1.82 -8.01 11.96
CA THR A 157 3.14 -7.73 12.55
C THR A 157 3.96 -8.96 12.87
N VAL A 158 3.44 -10.13 12.69
CA VAL A 158 4.19 -11.30 13.08
C VAL A 158 5.24 -11.61 12.04
N GLY A 159 6.33 -10.90 12.21
CA GLY A 159 7.66 -11.06 11.67
C GLY A 159 7.82 -11.93 10.44
N THR A 160 8.62 -11.42 9.51
CA THR A 160 9.12 -12.09 8.33
C THR A 160 8.07 -12.58 7.34
N THR A 161 8.02 -11.90 6.24
CA THR A 161 7.45 -12.26 4.96
C THR A 161 7.80 -13.69 4.53
N GLY A 162 7.06 -14.67 5.06
CA GLY A 162 7.05 -16.04 4.61
C GLY A 162 5.63 -16.39 4.23
N GLU A 163 5.45 -17.03 3.10
CA GLU A 163 4.18 -17.59 2.66
C GLU A 163 3.65 -18.54 3.76
N ARG A 164 2.44 -18.25 4.26
CA ARG A 164 1.75 -19.11 5.23
C ARG A 164 0.54 -19.71 4.55
N GLU A 165 0.29 -20.99 4.78
CA GLU A 165 -0.81 -21.70 4.12
C GLU A 165 -2.20 -21.32 4.66
N GLU A 166 -2.30 -20.80 5.89
CA GLU A 166 -3.57 -20.47 6.54
C GLU A 166 -3.55 -19.11 7.25
N LEU A 167 -4.70 -18.46 7.27
CA LEU A 167 -4.94 -17.21 7.99
C LEU A 167 -4.88 -17.47 9.50
N PRO A 168 -4.00 -16.79 10.27
CA PRO A 168 -4.00 -16.95 11.72
C PRO A 168 -5.34 -16.53 12.35
N PRO A 169 -5.93 -17.32 13.26
CA PRO A 169 -7.17 -16.94 13.92
C PRO A 169 -7.14 -15.55 14.56
N GLN A 170 -6.00 -15.16 15.14
CA GLN A 170 -5.81 -13.86 15.76
C GLN A 170 -5.93 -12.70 14.76
N LEU A 171 -5.59 -12.92 13.48
CA LEU A 171 -5.78 -11.90 12.45
C LEU A 171 -7.25 -11.72 12.12
N ALA A 172 -8.01 -12.80 11.99
CA ALA A 172 -9.45 -12.74 11.77
C ALA A 172 -10.18 -12.03 12.93
N GLU A 173 -9.80 -12.32 14.18
CA GLU A 173 -10.32 -11.63 15.36
C GLU A 173 -9.99 -10.13 15.34
N LEU A 174 -8.75 -9.76 14.99
CA LEU A 174 -8.33 -8.35 14.88
C LEU A 174 -9.12 -7.62 13.79
N VAL A 175 -9.32 -8.26 12.64
CA VAL A 175 -10.09 -7.67 11.53
C VAL A 175 -11.54 -7.46 11.96
N ALA A 176 -12.18 -8.46 12.56
CA ALA A 176 -13.56 -8.35 13.06
C ALA A 176 -13.70 -7.19 14.06
N ALA A 177 -12.81 -7.14 15.06
CA ALA A 177 -12.82 -6.07 16.05
C ALA A 177 -12.50 -4.68 15.44
N THR A 178 -11.67 -4.61 14.40
CA THR A 178 -11.39 -3.36 13.68
C THR A 178 -12.61 -2.90 12.88
N LYS A 179 -13.33 -3.84 12.26
CA LYS A 179 -14.59 -3.54 11.54
C LYS A 179 -15.69 -3.05 12.47
N GLU A 180 -15.76 -3.54 13.72
CA GLU A 180 -16.69 -3.03 14.74
C GLU A 180 -16.37 -1.59 15.14
N ASP A 181 -15.10 -1.21 15.17
CA ASP A 181 -14.66 0.14 15.56
C ASP A 181 -14.65 1.14 14.37
N SER A 182 -14.75 0.69 13.12
CA SER A 182 -14.53 1.48 11.91
C SER A 182 -15.81 1.77 11.13
N GLU A 183 -15.99 3.03 10.69
CA GLU A 183 -17.03 3.41 9.73
C GLU A 183 -16.56 3.33 8.26
N VAL A 184 -15.26 3.07 8.04
CA VAL A 184 -14.67 2.89 6.70
C VAL A 184 -14.24 1.45 6.49
N PRO A 185 -14.07 0.99 5.22
CA PRO A 185 -13.63 -0.38 4.93
C PRO A 185 -12.32 -0.75 5.63
N VAL A 186 -12.14 -2.04 5.90
CA VAL A 186 -10.92 -2.59 6.50
C VAL A 186 -10.20 -3.46 5.48
N ALA A 187 -8.97 -3.08 5.13
CA ALA A 187 -8.10 -3.82 4.23
C ALA A 187 -6.96 -4.50 5.00
N VAL A 188 -6.55 -5.67 4.52
CA VAL A 188 -5.53 -6.50 5.19
C VAL A 188 -4.33 -6.74 4.28
N GLY A 189 -3.14 -6.42 4.79
CA GLY A 189 -1.86 -6.81 4.23
C GLY A 189 -1.23 -7.95 5.05
N PHE A 190 -1.20 -9.16 4.47
CA PHE A 190 -0.78 -10.37 5.17
C PHE A 190 0.08 -11.27 4.29
N GLY A 191 1.24 -10.86 3.83
CA GLY A 191 2.18 -11.77 3.18
C GLY A 191 1.54 -12.74 2.15
N ILE A 192 0.49 -12.29 1.45
CA ILE A 192 -0.30 -13.08 0.51
C ILE A 192 0.59 -13.45 -0.68
N GLY A 193 0.80 -14.74 -0.88
CA GLY A 193 1.62 -15.33 -1.93
C GLY A 193 0.80 -16.01 -3.04
N THR A 194 -0.48 -16.33 -2.78
CA THR A 194 -1.34 -17.06 -3.72
C THR A 194 -2.75 -16.47 -3.79
N PRO A 195 -3.48 -16.67 -4.93
CA PRO A 195 -4.88 -16.31 -5.05
C PRO A 195 -5.78 -16.95 -3.99
N ALA A 196 -5.51 -18.20 -3.59
CA ALA A 196 -6.28 -18.88 -2.57
C ALA A 196 -6.16 -18.22 -1.19
N GLN A 197 -4.96 -17.73 -0.83
CA GLN A 197 -4.77 -16.95 0.40
C GLN A 197 -5.49 -15.60 0.34
N ALA A 198 -5.49 -14.94 -0.83
CA ALA A 198 -6.27 -13.72 -1.03
C ALA A 198 -7.77 -13.97 -0.80
N ALA A 199 -8.31 -15.08 -1.30
CA ALA A 199 -9.70 -15.48 -1.08
C ALA A 199 -10.01 -15.67 0.41
N GLN A 200 -9.14 -16.36 1.16
CA GLN A 200 -9.32 -16.53 2.62
C GLN A 200 -9.34 -15.19 3.38
N VAL A 201 -8.47 -14.24 3.00
CA VAL A 201 -8.48 -12.89 3.58
C VAL A 201 -9.74 -12.14 3.19
N GLY A 202 -10.21 -12.30 1.95
CA GLY A 202 -11.44 -11.69 1.44
C GLY A 202 -12.72 -12.16 2.13
N GLU A 203 -12.70 -13.34 2.79
CA GLU A 203 -13.84 -13.82 3.61
C GLU A 203 -14.05 -12.97 4.89
N VAL A 204 -13.00 -12.33 5.39
CA VAL A 204 -13.03 -11.57 6.66
C VAL A 204 -12.82 -10.06 6.49
N ALA A 205 -12.09 -9.63 5.47
CA ALA A 205 -11.74 -8.24 5.21
C ALA A 205 -12.50 -7.67 4.00
N ASP A 206 -12.64 -6.34 3.95
CA ASP A 206 -13.27 -5.63 2.82
C ASP A 206 -12.28 -5.40 1.66
N GLY A 207 -10.98 -5.48 1.94
CA GLY A 207 -9.91 -5.33 0.96
C GLY A 207 -8.71 -6.23 1.25
N VAL A 208 -8.02 -6.63 0.18
CA VAL A 208 -6.85 -7.52 0.24
C VAL A 208 -5.67 -6.81 -0.38
N ILE A 209 -4.58 -6.66 0.39
CA ILE A 209 -3.36 -5.99 -0.07
C ILE A 209 -2.27 -7.03 -0.34
N VAL A 210 -1.71 -6.98 -1.56
CA VAL A 210 -0.66 -7.90 -2.00
C VAL A 210 0.58 -7.09 -2.36
N GLY A 211 1.65 -7.25 -1.58
CA GLY A 211 2.91 -6.52 -1.76
C GLY A 211 4.06 -7.40 -2.24
N SER A 212 4.77 -8.02 -1.32
CA SER A 212 6.05 -8.71 -1.57
C SER A 212 6.00 -9.73 -2.70
N ARG A 213 4.87 -10.43 -2.90
CA ARG A 213 4.68 -11.39 -4.00
C ARG A 213 4.77 -10.70 -5.37
N LEU A 214 4.11 -9.56 -5.52
CA LEU A 214 4.08 -8.81 -6.77
C LEU A 214 5.40 -8.09 -7.04
N VAL A 215 5.99 -7.48 -6.02
CA VAL A 215 7.33 -6.86 -6.12
C VAL A 215 8.38 -7.88 -6.55
N ARG A 216 8.36 -9.09 -5.97
CA ARG A 216 9.25 -10.18 -6.37
C ARG A 216 9.00 -10.60 -7.83
N ALA A 217 7.75 -10.77 -8.24
CA ALA A 217 7.40 -11.14 -9.60
C ALA A 217 7.90 -10.12 -10.63
N ALA A 218 7.76 -8.83 -10.33
CA ALA A 218 8.28 -7.76 -11.18
C ALA A 218 9.81 -7.76 -11.25
N GLY A 219 10.50 -7.99 -10.12
CA GLY A 219 11.97 -8.01 -10.07
C GLY A 219 12.63 -9.24 -10.71
N GLU A 220 11.94 -10.37 -10.72
CA GLU A 220 12.42 -11.62 -11.35
C GLU A 220 12.14 -11.69 -12.86
N ALA A 221 11.33 -10.74 -13.37
CA ALA A 221 10.96 -10.71 -14.79
C ALA A 221 12.13 -10.22 -15.67
N GLY A 222 12.16 -10.72 -16.91
CA GLY A 222 13.22 -10.40 -17.88
C GLY A 222 13.00 -9.10 -18.67
N GLY A 223 12.21 -8.14 -18.15
CA GLY A 223 11.91 -6.85 -18.78
C GLY A 223 10.47 -6.42 -18.60
N ALA A 224 10.13 -5.25 -19.10
CA ALA A 224 8.86 -4.56 -18.84
C ALA A 224 7.62 -5.38 -19.21
N GLU A 225 7.57 -5.98 -20.40
CA GLU A 225 6.44 -6.79 -20.86
C GLU A 225 6.25 -8.04 -19.98
N SER A 226 7.36 -8.73 -19.64
CA SER A 226 7.33 -9.91 -18.77
C SER A 226 6.92 -9.56 -17.34
N ALA A 227 7.33 -8.39 -16.84
CA ALA A 227 6.94 -7.91 -15.52
C ALA A 227 5.43 -7.62 -15.47
N ALA A 228 4.91 -6.87 -16.45
CA ALA A 228 3.49 -6.57 -16.55
C ALA A 228 2.63 -7.84 -16.66
N GLU A 229 3.03 -8.82 -17.50
CA GLU A 229 2.30 -10.07 -17.64
C GLU A 229 2.32 -10.91 -16.36
N ALA A 230 3.47 -11.00 -15.69
CA ALA A 230 3.60 -11.77 -14.44
C ALA A 230 2.70 -11.23 -13.32
N VAL A 231 2.66 -9.91 -13.14
CA VAL A 231 1.81 -9.28 -12.12
C VAL A 231 0.34 -9.28 -12.55
N GLY A 232 0.05 -9.03 -13.83
CA GLY A 232 -1.30 -9.02 -14.39
C GLY A 232 -1.98 -10.40 -14.29
N SER A 233 -1.27 -11.48 -14.63
CA SER A 233 -1.77 -12.85 -14.45
C SER A 233 -2.15 -13.14 -13.02
N PHE A 234 -1.26 -12.83 -12.06
CA PHE A 234 -1.54 -13.02 -10.64
C PHE A 234 -2.78 -12.23 -10.17
N LEU A 235 -2.94 -10.97 -10.63
CA LEU A 235 -4.10 -10.15 -10.26
C LEU A 235 -5.40 -10.69 -10.85
N ARG A 236 -5.40 -11.12 -12.11
CA ARG A 236 -6.59 -11.76 -12.74
C ARG A 236 -7.02 -13.02 -11.99
N GLU A 237 -6.06 -13.89 -11.66
CA GLU A 237 -6.32 -15.11 -10.88
C GLU A 237 -6.85 -14.77 -9.48
N THR A 238 -6.25 -13.76 -8.84
CA THR A 238 -6.68 -13.29 -7.52
C THR A 238 -8.09 -12.70 -7.55
N ARG A 239 -8.43 -11.93 -8.59
CA ARG A 239 -9.77 -11.36 -8.77
C ARG A 239 -10.83 -12.46 -8.92
N VAL A 240 -10.54 -13.48 -9.73
CA VAL A 240 -11.42 -14.66 -9.85
C VAL A 240 -11.59 -15.37 -8.51
N ALA A 241 -10.53 -15.56 -7.75
CA ALA A 241 -10.57 -16.20 -6.44
C ALA A 241 -11.38 -15.40 -5.40
N LEU A 242 -11.43 -14.07 -5.53
CA LEU A 242 -12.24 -13.17 -4.71
C LEU A 242 -13.71 -13.06 -5.16
N GLY A 243 -14.11 -13.73 -6.24
CA GLY A 243 -15.48 -13.77 -6.75
C GLY A 243 -15.82 -12.62 -7.70
N GLY A 244 -14.83 -11.98 -8.30
CA GLY A 244 -14.96 -10.88 -9.27
C GLY A 244 -14.77 -11.32 -10.72
#